data_59863c938d7a31da33fefea13d04d34a
#
_entry.id   59863c938d7a31da33fefea13d04d34a
#
_cell.length_a   1.000
_cell.length_b   1.000
_cell.length_c   1.000
_cell.angle_alpha   90.00
_cell.angle_beta   90.00
_cell.angle_gamma   90.00
#
_symmetry.space_group_name_H-M   'P 1'
#
loop_
_entity.id
_entity.type
_entity.pdbx_description
1 polymer ?
#
loop_
_entity_poly.entity_id
_entity_poly.type
_entity_poly.pdbx_seq_one_letter_code
_entity_poly.pdbx_strand_id
1 'polypeptide(L)'
;MKNLFLFMAITLVGLGGCSEKRSQPLAIDNSLTQEEIAAGVLSPEVMWKMGRVGLASLSPDASRLLYTVTWYNMQENRGVTAIYVRDAASGEVAQLTDFSSNNSDPKWNADGSKIYFLSDRSGSSQIWEMAADGQNPRQLS
;
A
#
# COMPACT_ATOMS: atom_id res chain seq x y z
N MET A 1 -40.94 33.76 -41.21
CA MET A 1 -39.85 34.47 -40.51
C MET A 1 -39.09 33.45 -39.71
N LYS A 2 -37.94 32.98 -40.23
CA LYS A 2 -37.12 31.89 -39.68
C LYS A 2 -35.98 32.52 -38.90
N ASN A 3 -35.95 32.37 -37.58
CA ASN A 3 -34.84 32.80 -36.74
C ASN A 3 -33.78 31.68 -36.73
N LEU A 4 -32.65 31.99 -37.34
CA LEU A 4 -31.46 31.20 -37.40
C LEU A 4 -30.61 31.50 -36.13
N PHE A 5 -30.63 30.61 -35.14
CA PHE A 5 -29.69 30.71 -34.01
C PHE A 5 -28.35 30.06 -34.38
N LEU A 6 -27.35 30.90 -34.51
CA LEU A 6 -25.97 30.50 -34.73
C LEU A 6 -25.36 30.09 -33.39
N PHE A 7 -25.17 28.77 -33.19
CA PHE A 7 -24.42 28.27 -32.05
C PHE A 7 -22.92 28.43 -32.31
N MET A 8 -22.31 29.34 -31.57
CA MET A 8 -20.87 29.54 -31.54
C MET A 8 -20.26 28.48 -30.60
N ALA A 9 -19.63 27.42 -31.15
CA ALA A 9 -18.90 26.42 -30.39
C ALA A 9 -17.59 27.02 -29.91
N ILE A 10 -17.51 27.28 -28.60
CA ILE A 10 -16.26 27.65 -27.94
C ILE A 10 -15.48 26.34 -27.70
N THR A 11 -14.45 26.11 -28.50
CA THR A 11 -13.47 25.06 -28.28
C THR A 11 -12.58 25.45 -27.11
N LEU A 12 -12.85 24.87 -25.94
CA LEU A 12 -11.99 25.00 -24.77
C LEU A 12 -10.78 24.11 -25.01
N VAL A 13 -9.65 24.69 -25.38
CA VAL A 13 -8.34 23.99 -25.41
C VAL A 13 -7.96 23.75 -23.96
N GLY A 14 -8.19 22.54 -23.50
CA GLY A 14 -7.72 22.09 -22.19
C GLY A 14 -6.19 22.05 -22.17
N LEU A 15 -5.60 22.91 -21.36
CA LEU A 15 -4.19 22.83 -20.98
C LEU A 15 -4.00 21.45 -20.32
N GLY A 16 -3.22 20.59 -20.97
CA GLY A 16 -2.83 19.28 -20.47
C GLY A 16 -2.03 19.46 -19.18
N GLY A 17 -2.72 19.38 -18.04
CA GLY A 17 -2.07 19.21 -16.76
C GLY A 17 -1.32 17.88 -16.80
N CYS A 18 -0.05 17.90 -16.43
CA CYS A 18 0.72 16.70 -16.12
C CYS A 18 -0.05 15.95 -15.04
N SER A 19 -0.85 14.96 -15.43
CA SER A 19 -1.48 14.04 -14.49
C SER A 19 -0.34 13.22 -13.90
N GLU A 20 0.03 13.49 -12.65
CA GLU A 20 0.82 12.56 -11.87
C GLU A 20 0.16 11.18 -11.99
N LYS A 21 0.84 10.26 -12.65
CA LYS A 21 0.41 8.86 -12.72
C LYS A 21 0.55 8.30 -11.31
N ARG A 22 -0.49 8.50 -10.48
CA ARG A 22 -0.63 7.73 -9.25
C ARG A 22 -0.64 6.27 -9.70
N SER A 23 0.38 5.51 -9.34
CA SER A 23 0.45 4.09 -9.67
C SER A 23 -0.80 3.42 -9.11
N GLN A 24 -1.49 2.64 -9.94
CA GLN A 24 -2.61 1.84 -9.47
C GLN A 24 -2.09 0.85 -8.41
N PRO A 25 -2.85 0.60 -7.35
CA PRO A 25 -2.50 -0.41 -6.37
C PRO A 25 -2.26 -1.77 -7.06
N LEU A 26 -1.22 -2.47 -6.64
CA LEU A 26 -0.93 -3.80 -7.18
C LEU A 26 -2.06 -4.75 -6.80
N ALA A 27 -2.62 -5.45 -7.78
CA ALA A 27 -3.60 -6.49 -7.53
C ALA A 27 -2.89 -7.71 -6.91
N ILE A 28 -3.25 -8.05 -5.68
CA ILE A 28 -2.71 -9.21 -4.97
C ILE A 28 -3.77 -10.29 -4.93
N ASP A 29 -3.47 -11.44 -5.56
CA ASP A 29 -4.23 -12.68 -5.39
C ASP A 29 -3.44 -13.61 -4.46
N ASN A 30 -3.85 -13.64 -3.21
CA ASN A 30 -3.28 -14.50 -2.16
C ASN A 30 -4.27 -15.58 -1.70
N SER A 31 -5.39 -15.75 -2.41
CA SER A 31 -6.35 -16.80 -2.13
C SER A 31 -5.87 -18.16 -2.66
N LEU A 32 -5.98 -19.19 -1.84
CA LEU A 32 -5.77 -20.57 -2.30
C LEU A 32 -7.09 -21.12 -2.87
N THR A 33 -6.98 -21.76 -4.02
CA THR A 33 -8.13 -22.48 -4.60
C THR A 33 -8.40 -23.77 -3.84
N GLN A 34 -9.61 -24.31 -3.94
CA GLN A 34 -9.93 -25.60 -3.32
C GLN A 34 -9.08 -26.75 -3.87
N GLU A 35 -8.66 -26.68 -5.12
CA GLU A 35 -7.78 -27.63 -5.76
C GLU A 35 -6.37 -27.57 -5.16
N GLU A 36 -5.81 -26.39 -4.97
CA GLU A 36 -4.50 -26.19 -4.33
C GLU A 36 -4.52 -26.67 -2.87
N ILE A 37 -5.61 -26.43 -2.15
CA ILE A 37 -5.77 -26.95 -0.76
C ILE A 37 -5.86 -28.47 -0.76
N ALA A 38 -6.65 -29.05 -1.65
CA ALA A 38 -6.85 -30.51 -1.71
C ALA A 38 -5.59 -31.25 -2.17
N ALA A 39 -4.77 -30.64 -3.02
CA ALA A 39 -3.50 -31.22 -3.46
C ALA A 39 -2.51 -31.40 -2.30
N GLY A 40 -2.58 -30.56 -1.26
CA GLY A 40 -1.72 -30.64 -0.07
C GLY A 40 -0.22 -30.46 -0.38
N VAL A 41 0.11 -29.88 -1.55
CA VAL A 41 1.49 -29.69 -2.01
C VAL A 41 1.80 -28.21 -2.10
N LEU A 42 2.97 -27.82 -1.58
CA LEU A 42 3.50 -26.49 -1.70
C LEU A 42 4.19 -26.31 -3.07
N SER A 43 3.40 -26.00 -4.11
CA SER A 43 3.94 -25.70 -5.44
C SER A 43 4.58 -24.30 -5.48
N PRO A 44 5.44 -24.00 -6.49
CA PRO A 44 5.99 -22.66 -6.66
C PRO A 44 4.90 -21.58 -6.77
N GLU A 45 3.78 -21.85 -7.44
CA GLU A 45 2.65 -20.94 -7.59
C GLU A 45 2.00 -20.64 -6.24
N VAL A 46 1.77 -21.66 -5.41
CA VAL A 46 1.25 -21.52 -4.04
C VAL A 46 2.23 -20.72 -3.18
N MET A 47 3.54 -20.95 -3.31
CA MET A 47 4.56 -20.20 -2.57
C MET A 47 4.53 -18.71 -2.88
N TRP A 48 4.25 -18.32 -4.12
CA TRP A 48 4.18 -16.91 -4.51
C TRP A 48 2.93 -16.20 -3.99
N LYS A 49 1.87 -16.94 -3.68
CA LYS A 49 0.67 -16.40 -3.02
C LYS A 49 0.89 -16.08 -1.54
N MET A 50 1.96 -16.54 -0.93
CA MET A 50 2.26 -16.29 0.48
C MET A 50 2.95 -14.94 0.66
N GLY A 51 2.43 -14.12 1.59
CA GLY A 51 3.09 -12.90 2.04
C GLY A 51 4.37 -13.20 2.81
N ARG A 52 5.43 -12.47 2.52
CA ARG A 52 6.72 -12.58 3.23
C ARG A 52 6.79 -11.55 4.33
N VAL A 53 6.70 -12.00 5.56
CA VAL A 53 6.85 -11.15 6.74
C VAL A 53 8.31 -10.73 6.87
N GLY A 54 8.52 -9.43 7.01
CA GLY A 54 9.81 -8.81 7.28
C GLY A 54 9.73 -7.89 8.48
N LEU A 55 10.83 -7.26 8.82
CA LEU A 55 11.05 -6.30 9.91
C LEU A 55 9.90 -6.14 10.91
N ALA A 56 10.13 -6.53 12.15
CA ALA A 56 9.17 -6.39 13.22
C ALA A 56 9.73 -5.48 14.34
N SER A 57 8.89 -4.62 14.92
CA SER A 57 9.24 -3.70 16.00
C SER A 57 8.06 -3.58 16.97
N LEU A 58 8.32 -3.73 18.26
CA LEU A 58 7.30 -3.47 19.29
C LEU A 58 7.12 -1.97 19.51
N SER A 59 5.89 -1.56 19.82
CA SER A 59 5.60 -0.23 20.34
C SER A 59 6.32 -0.03 21.69
N PRO A 60 6.59 1.23 22.12
CA PRO A 60 7.30 1.51 23.38
C PRO A 60 6.66 0.88 24.62
N ASP A 61 5.34 0.72 24.61
CA ASP A 61 4.54 0.08 25.67
C ASP A 61 4.39 -1.44 25.49
N ALA A 62 4.99 -2.01 24.44
CA ALA A 62 4.91 -3.41 24.04
C ALA A 62 3.48 -3.92 23.74
N SER A 63 2.50 -3.05 23.59
CA SER A 63 1.11 -3.42 23.31
C SER A 63 0.85 -3.76 21.84
N ARG A 64 1.70 -3.30 20.92
CA ARG A 64 1.51 -3.48 19.48
C ARG A 64 2.80 -3.94 18.78
N LEU A 65 2.64 -4.83 17.82
CA LEU A 65 3.70 -5.29 16.92
C LEU A 65 3.54 -4.63 15.55
N LEU A 66 4.51 -3.84 15.14
CA LEU A 66 4.62 -3.24 13.82
C LEU A 66 5.51 -4.11 12.94
N TYR A 67 5.06 -4.45 11.72
CA TYR A 67 5.81 -5.31 10.81
C TYR A 67 5.46 -5.02 9.35
N THR A 68 6.27 -5.55 8.45
CA THR A 68 6.03 -5.46 7.01
C THR A 68 5.64 -6.81 6.43
N VAL A 69 4.83 -6.78 5.36
CA VAL A 69 4.59 -7.96 4.53
C VAL A 69 4.82 -7.58 3.07
N THR A 70 5.66 -8.35 2.39
CA THR A 70 5.85 -8.22 0.95
C THR A 70 4.97 -9.24 0.23
N TRP A 71 4.16 -8.74 -0.69
CA TRP A 71 3.31 -9.53 -1.56
C TRP A 71 3.81 -9.44 -3.00
N TYR A 72 3.52 -10.46 -3.81
CA TYR A 72 3.95 -10.54 -5.19
C TYR A 72 2.76 -10.76 -6.12
N ASN A 73 2.78 -10.06 -7.25
CA ASN A 73 1.95 -10.35 -8.40
C ASN A 73 2.85 -10.93 -9.49
N MET A 74 2.70 -12.21 -9.79
CA MET A 74 3.52 -12.93 -10.76
C MET A 74 3.23 -12.51 -12.20
N GLN A 75 2.00 -12.09 -12.51
CA GLN A 75 1.61 -11.66 -13.85
C GLN A 75 2.26 -10.33 -14.21
N GLU A 76 2.36 -9.42 -13.22
CA GLU A 76 3.01 -8.12 -13.40
C GLU A 76 4.51 -8.17 -13.11
N ASN A 77 5.03 -9.32 -12.65
CA ASN A 77 6.41 -9.46 -12.17
C ASN A 77 6.82 -8.34 -11.18
N ARG A 78 5.93 -8.04 -10.24
CA ARG A 78 6.10 -6.98 -9.25
C ARG A 78 5.86 -7.48 -7.84
N GLY A 79 6.67 -6.94 -6.92
CA GLY A 79 6.41 -7.05 -5.49
C GLY A 79 6.04 -5.69 -4.89
N VAL A 80 5.25 -5.70 -3.84
CA VAL A 80 4.91 -4.53 -3.05
C VAL A 80 4.94 -4.86 -1.57
N THR A 81 5.51 -3.97 -0.78
CA THR A 81 5.63 -4.13 0.67
C THR A 81 4.69 -3.16 1.36
N ALA A 82 3.83 -3.68 2.22
CA ALA A 82 2.92 -2.91 3.05
C ALA A 82 3.26 -3.05 4.53
N ILE A 83 2.86 -2.04 5.31
CA ILE A 83 3.06 -1.98 6.76
C ILE A 83 1.78 -2.43 7.45
N TYR A 84 1.94 -3.28 8.45
CA TYR A 84 0.87 -3.84 9.28
C TYR A 84 1.17 -3.60 10.75
N VAL A 85 0.12 -3.52 11.54
CA VAL A 85 0.19 -3.52 13.00
C VAL A 85 -0.68 -4.65 13.54
N ARG A 86 -0.19 -5.33 14.57
CA ARG A 86 -0.95 -6.33 15.31
C ARG A 86 -1.04 -5.90 16.77
N ASP A 87 -2.23 -5.91 17.33
CA ASP A 87 -2.45 -5.77 18.75
C ASP A 87 -2.02 -7.03 19.49
N ALA A 88 -1.23 -6.89 20.55
CA ALA A 88 -0.66 -8.03 21.28
C ALA A 88 -1.70 -8.78 22.13
N ALA A 89 -2.71 -8.07 22.63
CA ALA A 89 -3.72 -8.64 23.52
C ALA A 89 -4.86 -9.31 22.73
N SER A 90 -5.44 -8.61 21.76
CA SER A 90 -6.55 -9.13 20.94
C SER A 90 -6.08 -10.02 19.78
N GLY A 91 -4.85 -9.83 19.32
CA GLY A 91 -4.33 -10.45 18.12
C GLY A 91 -4.86 -9.84 16.81
N GLU A 92 -5.65 -8.78 16.91
CA GLU A 92 -6.20 -8.07 15.75
C GLU A 92 -5.08 -7.48 14.88
N VAL A 93 -5.25 -7.60 13.56
CA VAL A 93 -4.29 -7.12 12.56
C VAL A 93 -4.94 -6.05 11.72
N ALA A 94 -4.26 -4.90 11.59
CA ALA A 94 -4.63 -3.84 10.68
C ALA A 94 -3.53 -3.58 9.66
N GLN A 95 -3.91 -3.40 8.39
CA GLN A 95 -3.02 -2.92 7.33
C GLN A 95 -3.00 -1.39 7.36
N LEU A 96 -1.79 -0.79 7.54
CA LEU A 96 -1.63 0.66 7.65
C LEU A 96 -1.34 1.35 6.31
N THR A 97 -0.78 0.63 5.33
CA THR A 97 -0.49 1.18 4.00
C THR A 97 -1.04 0.26 2.91
N ASP A 98 -1.53 0.86 1.83
CA ASP A 98 -2.04 0.12 0.68
C ASP A 98 -0.91 -0.41 -0.25
N PHE A 99 -1.29 -1.04 -1.38
CA PHE A 99 -0.39 -1.62 -2.36
C PHE A 99 -0.07 -0.68 -3.53
N SER A 100 -0.29 0.63 -3.39
CA SER A 100 0.04 1.62 -4.44
C SER A 100 1.53 1.97 -4.46
N SER A 101 2.26 1.72 -3.38
CA SER A 101 3.68 2.04 -3.21
C SER A 101 4.38 1.03 -2.30
N ASN A 102 5.71 0.94 -2.42
CA ASN A 102 6.51 0.18 -1.47
C ASN A 102 6.72 0.98 -0.19
N ASN A 103 6.49 0.32 0.95
CA ASN A 103 6.61 0.92 2.28
C ASN A 103 7.48 0.02 3.14
N SER A 104 8.64 0.52 3.60
CA SER A 104 9.65 -0.26 4.32
C SER A 104 10.16 0.45 5.56
N ASP A 105 10.95 -0.27 6.35
CA ASP A 105 11.64 0.23 7.56
C ASP A 105 10.74 0.99 8.55
N PRO A 106 9.55 0.48 8.91
CA PRO A 106 8.69 1.18 9.85
C PRO A 106 9.30 1.20 11.26
N LYS A 107 9.24 2.35 11.90
CA LYS A 107 9.73 2.60 13.26
C LYS A 107 8.73 3.41 14.06
N TRP A 108 8.49 3.01 15.29
CA TRP A 108 7.75 3.81 16.25
C TRP A 108 8.55 5.06 16.66
N ASN A 109 7.87 6.16 16.90
CA ASN A 109 8.43 7.24 17.68
C ASN A 109 8.49 6.88 19.18
N ALA A 110 9.14 7.73 20.01
CA ALA A 110 9.41 7.42 21.41
C ALA A 110 8.14 7.22 22.27
N ASP A 111 7.04 7.85 21.95
CA ASP A 111 5.77 7.75 22.69
C ASP A 111 4.74 6.79 22.07
N GLY A 112 5.05 6.18 20.92
CA GLY A 112 4.19 5.25 20.23
C GLY A 112 2.99 5.88 19.50
N SER A 113 2.95 7.22 19.39
CA SER A 113 1.86 7.95 18.72
C SER A 113 2.02 8.03 17.21
N LYS A 114 3.25 7.86 16.70
CA LYS A 114 3.60 7.98 15.29
C LYS A 114 4.47 6.83 14.82
N ILE A 115 4.44 6.62 13.50
CA ILE A 115 5.28 5.67 12.78
C ILE A 115 6.05 6.44 11.70
N TYR A 116 7.38 6.29 11.68
CA TYR A 116 8.25 6.73 10.60
C TYR A 116 8.53 5.54 9.66
N PHE A 117 8.59 5.78 8.36
CA PHE A 117 8.83 4.72 7.39
C PHE A 117 9.39 5.29 6.09
N LEU A 118 9.96 4.41 5.26
CA LEU A 118 10.36 4.74 3.90
C LEU A 118 9.23 4.41 2.93
N SER A 119 8.98 5.30 1.97
CA SER A 119 7.99 5.08 0.93
C SER A 119 8.41 5.71 -0.40
N ASP A 120 8.14 5.01 -1.50
CA ASP A 120 8.37 5.49 -2.86
C ASP A 120 7.15 6.18 -3.50
N ARG A 121 6.12 6.48 -2.71
CA ARG A 121 4.84 7.09 -3.17
C ARG A 121 4.99 8.46 -3.84
N SER A 122 6.09 9.17 -3.60
CA SER A 122 6.44 10.44 -4.27
C SER A 122 7.38 10.26 -5.47
N GLY A 123 7.57 9.02 -5.95
CA GLY A 123 8.40 8.69 -7.11
C GLY A 123 9.80 8.15 -6.77
N SER A 124 10.31 8.46 -5.57
CA SER A 124 11.56 7.90 -5.02
C SER A 124 11.39 7.60 -3.54
N SER A 125 12.25 6.73 -2.99
CA SER A 125 12.19 6.38 -1.58
C SER A 125 12.54 7.59 -0.71
N GLN A 126 11.58 8.03 0.11
CA GLN A 126 11.66 9.18 1.00
C GLN A 126 11.18 8.80 2.40
N ILE A 127 11.52 9.62 3.39
CA ILE A 127 11.07 9.44 4.77
C ILE A 127 9.67 10.04 4.93
N TRP A 128 8.79 9.24 5.48
CA TRP A 128 7.41 9.61 5.79
C TRP A 128 7.09 9.38 7.26
N GLU A 129 6.13 10.12 7.77
CA GLU A 129 5.48 9.82 9.06
C GLU A 129 3.98 9.62 8.85
N MET A 130 3.36 8.85 9.74
CA MET A 130 1.92 8.71 9.86
C MET A 130 1.55 8.54 11.35
N ALA A 131 0.28 8.73 11.67
CA ALA A 131 -0.22 8.38 12.99
C ALA A 131 -0.16 6.85 13.23
N ALA A 132 -0.20 6.43 14.47
CA ALA A 132 -0.11 5.02 14.86
C ALA A 132 -1.24 4.12 14.32
N ASP A 133 -2.34 4.73 13.88
CA ASP A 133 -3.48 4.09 13.20
C ASP A 133 -3.37 4.09 11.66
N GLY A 134 -2.26 4.58 11.11
CA GLY A 134 -2.01 4.69 9.66
C GLY A 134 -2.55 5.96 9.01
N GLN A 135 -3.21 6.84 9.76
CA GLN A 135 -3.80 8.06 9.21
C GLN A 135 -2.78 9.19 9.01
N ASN A 136 -3.15 10.17 8.17
CA ASN A 136 -2.40 11.40 7.94
C ASN A 136 -0.93 11.20 7.52
N PRO A 137 -0.63 10.39 6.49
CA PRO A 137 0.75 10.22 6.03
C PRO A 137 1.32 11.56 5.49
N ARG A 138 2.52 11.93 5.95
CA ARG A 138 3.21 13.16 5.58
C ARG A 138 4.67 12.87 5.24
N GLN A 139 5.16 13.42 4.13
CA GLN A 139 6.56 13.35 3.75
C GLN A 139 7.42 14.28 4.62
N LEU A 140 8.59 13.79 5.03
CA LEU A 140 9.55 14.53 5.84
C LEU A 140 10.82 14.94 5.07
N SER A 141 11.17 14.22 4.01
CA SER A 141 12.37 14.51 3.18
C SER A 141 12.06 14.48 1.71
#